data_51771dc8ecf5b218e6ef3f122ec80797
#
_entry.id   51771dc8ecf5b218e6ef3f122ec80797
#
_cell.length_a   1.000
_cell.length_b   1.000
_cell.length_c   1.000
_cell.angle_alpha   90.00
_cell.angle_beta   90.00
_cell.angle_gamma   90.00
#
_symmetry.space_group_name_H-M   'P 1'
#
loop_
_entity.id
_entity.type
_entity.pdbx_description
1 polymer ?
#
loop_
_entity_poly.entity_id
_entity_poly.type
_entity_poly.pdbx_seq_one_letter_code
_entity_poly.pdbx_strand_id
1 'polypeptide(L)'
;MYRKKNILVISGHDPTGGAGIIADTETAIGKKIRILSILSCITAQNSSKVLDVKSVPSGYISKCYELIRSEFKIDGIKIGLLPSVSIAKEVQKILSKKENKNIPIIFDPIFNSGSNYKFLSRNTKKYIIENILKKVDLITPNREEFIEIKEQFNINKSSRLKHILVTNYDIQNKYIYLKLINTKNRLELIYKIKKSRKEFRGTGCTFSTKLTCELINTNNIETSIKRSLLYMSKLVKISDYKGDSQFYLDRNI
;
A
#
# COMPACT_ATOMS: atom_id res chain seq x y z
N MET A 1 -5.64 25.94 -15.84
CA MET A 1 -4.74 24.77 -16.02
C MET A 1 -4.95 23.80 -14.85
N TYR A 2 -5.40 22.59 -15.06
CA TYR A 2 -5.59 21.61 -13.97
C TYR A 2 -4.22 21.21 -13.41
N ARG A 3 -3.97 21.51 -12.13
CA ARG A 3 -2.74 21.09 -11.44
C ARG A 3 -2.71 19.54 -11.31
N LYS A 4 -1.59 18.94 -11.69
CA LYS A 4 -1.37 17.50 -11.38
C LYS A 4 -1.41 17.31 -9.87
N LYS A 5 -2.10 16.26 -9.40
CA LYS A 5 -2.10 15.85 -8.00
C LYS A 5 -0.82 15.08 -7.69
N ASN A 6 -0.31 15.26 -6.48
CA ASN A 6 0.91 14.61 -6.02
C ASN A 6 0.57 13.61 -4.92
N ILE A 7 1.02 12.37 -5.07
CA ILE A 7 0.98 11.36 -4.02
C ILE A 7 2.40 11.14 -3.50
N LEU A 8 2.59 11.30 -2.20
CA LEU A 8 3.80 10.85 -1.55
C LEU A 8 3.71 9.33 -1.32
N VAL A 9 4.68 8.60 -1.84
CA VAL A 9 4.82 7.16 -1.60
C VAL A 9 6.05 6.92 -0.75
N ILE A 10 5.89 6.22 0.38
CA ILE A 10 6.99 5.74 1.22
C ILE A 10 6.96 4.22 1.16
N SER A 11 7.92 3.61 0.47
CA SER A 11 7.91 2.16 0.21
C SER A 11 9.32 1.62 -0.03
N GLY A 12 9.46 0.29 -0.05
CA GLY A 12 10.71 -0.39 -0.40
C GLY A 12 10.97 -0.39 -1.90
N HIS A 13 12.23 -0.60 -2.28
CA HIS A 13 12.66 -0.81 -3.66
C HIS A 13 12.73 -2.31 -3.97
N ASP A 14 11.98 -2.74 -4.98
CA ASP A 14 12.10 -4.05 -5.62
C ASP A 14 12.88 -3.86 -6.94
N PRO A 15 14.10 -4.39 -7.08
CA PRO A 15 14.93 -4.17 -8.27
C PRO A 15 14.34 -4.77 -9.55
N THR A 16 13.37 -5.69 -9.41
CA THR A 16 12.69 -6.29 -10.57
C THR A 16 11.55 -5.43 -11.12
N GLY A 17 11.19 -4.33 -10.45
CA GLY A 17 10.02 -3.53 -10.81
C GLY A 17 8.67 -4.19 -10.49
N GLY A 18 8.67 -5.45 -10.04
CA GLY A 18 7.43 -6.21 -9.80
C GLY A 18 6.58 -5.67 -8.67
N ALA A 19 7.20 -5.07 -7.65
CA ALA A 19 6.54 -4.52 -6.46
C ALA A 19 7.20 -3.19 -6.03
N GLY A 20 6.85 -2.71 -4.83
CA GLY A 20 7.47 -1.55 -4.21
C GLY A 20 7.29 -0.27 -5.03
N ILE A 21 8.24 0.65 -4.88
CA ILE A 21 8.13 2.02 -5.39
C ILE A 21 8.06 2.12 -6.91
N ILE A 22 8.67 1.16 -7.63
CA ILE A 22 8.59 1.11 -9.10
C ILE A 22 7.16 0.76 -9.52
N ALA A 23 6.58 -0.29 -8.94
CA ALA A 23 5.20 -0.67 -9.20
C ALA A 23 4.20 0.45 -8.83
N ASP A 24 4.48 1.18 -7.74
CA ASP A 24 3.68 2.33 -7.32
C ASP A 24 3.74 3.46 -8.37
N THR A 25 4.92 3.74 -8.90
CA THR A 25 5.14 4.79 -9.92
C THR A 25 4.46 4.42 -11.24
N GLU A 26 4.67 3.20 -11.75
CA GLU A 26 4.05 2.72 -12.98
C GLU A 26 2.51 2.73 -12.89
N THR A 27 1.94 2.37 -11.74
CA THR A 27 0.48 2.38 -11.51
C THR A 27 -0.12 3.78 -11.66
N ALA A 28 0.63 4.84 -11.39
CA ALA A 28 0.17 6.22 -11.48
C ALA A 28 0.40 6.87 -12.86
N ILE A 29 1.18 6.25 -13.75
CA ILE A 29 1.44 6.76 -15.11
C ILE A 29 0.11 6.97 -15.86
N GLY A 30 0.02 8.06 -16.62
CA GLY A 30 -1.17 8.38 -17.42
C GLY A 30 -2.39 8.89 -16.64
N LYS A 31 -2.35 8.95 -15.31
CA LYS A 31 -3.51 9.32 -14.47
C LYS A 31 -3.54 10.80 -14.05
N LYS A 32 -2.72 11.67 -14.64
CA LYS A 32 -2.53 13.08 -14.21
C LYS A 32 -2.09 13.21 -12.74
N ILE A 33 -1.41 12.18 -12.23
CA ILE A 33 -0.89 12.07 -10.88
C ILE A 33 0.64 11.97 -10.98
N ARG A 34 1.34 12.66 -10.10
CA ARG A 34 2.78 12.53 -9.90
C ARG A 34 3.03 11.73 -8.63
N ILE A 35 3.93 10.76 -8.70
CA ILE A 35 4.48 10.11 -7.51
C ILE A 35 5.70 10.88 -7.05
N LEU A 36 5.68 11.27 -5.78
CA LEU A 36 6.82 11.77 -5.02
C LEU A 36 7.27 10.62 -4.14
N SER A 37 8.48 10.11 -4.35
CA SER A 37 8.87 8.83 -3.78
C SER A 37 9.97 8.98 -2.73
N ILE A 38 9.81 8.28 -1.60
CA ILE A 38 10.82 8.12 -0.56
C ILE A 38 11.04 6.62 -0.32
N LEU A 39 12.28 6.16 -0.45
CA LEU A 39 12.63 4.79 -0.14
C LEU A 39 12.67 4.55 1.37
N SER A 40 12.03 3.47 1.82
CA SER A 40 12.13 2.97 3.20
C SER A 40 13.24 1.93 3.35
N CYS A 41 13.49 1.17 2.29
CA CYS A 41 14.53 0.15 2.19
C CYS A 41 14.85 -0.18 0.73
N ILE A 42 15.98 -0.81 0.53
CA ILE A 42 16.35 -1.53 -0.69
C ILE A 42 16.31 -3.02 -0.42
N THR A 43 16.00 -3.81 -1.44
CA THR A 43 15.96 -5.27 -1.33
C THR A 43 16.80 -5.93 -2.41
N ALA A 44 17.40 -7.06 -2.09
CA ALA A 44 17.97 -8.00 -3.04
C ALA A 44 16.96 -9.15 -3.22
N GLN A 45 16.20 -9.10 -4.29
CA GLN A 45 15.11 -10.07 -4.54
C GLN A 45 14.82 -10.28 -6.03
N ASN A 46 14.16 -11.40 -6.32
CA ASN A 46 13.56 -11.69 -7.62
C ASN A 46 12.12 -12.23 -7.44
N SER A 47 11.53 -12.84 -8.48
CA SER A 47 10.17 -13.40 -8.41
C SER A 47 10.06 -14.60 -7.46
N SER A 48 11.16 -15.27 -7.14
CA SER A 48 11.17 -16.52 -6.35
C SER A 48 11.56 -16.29 -4.89
N LYS A 49 12.50 -15.37 -4.62
CA LYS A 49 13.09 -15.21 -3.29
C LYS A 49 13.49 -13.79 -2.95
N VAL A 50 13.53 -13.51 -1.66
CA VAL A 50 14.17 -12.32 -1.07
C VAL A 50 15.42 -12.79 -0.34
N LEU A 51 16.57 -12.20 -0.65
CA LEU A 51 17.86 -12.53 -0.02
C LEU A 51 18.22 -11.56 1.08
N ASP A 52 17.98 -10.25 0.88
CA ASP A 52 18.39 -9.21 1.82
C ASP A 52 17.44 -8.02 1.77
N VAL A 53 17.33 -7.34 2.91
CA VAL A 53 16.54 -6.11 3.07
C VAL A 53 17.35 -5.12 3.91
N LYS A 54 17.74 -4.00 3.32
CA LYS A 54 18.47 -2.94 3.99
C LYS A 54 17.63 -1.69 4.14
N SER A 55 17.35 -1.30 5.38
CA SER A 55 16.69 -0.02 5.68
C SER A 55 17.57 1.13 5.20
N VAL A 56 16.93 2.23 4.75
CA VAL A 56 17.68 3.48 4.56
C VAL A 56 18.20 4.00 5.90
N PRO A 57 19.25 4.85 5.91
CA PRO A 57 19.79 5.42 7.14
C PRO A 57 18.73 6.19 7.94
N SER A 58 18.84 6.14 9.27
CA SER A 58 17.96 6.92 10.16
C SER A 58 18.02 8.41 9.85
N GLY A 59 16.87 9.08 9.89
CA GLY A 59 16.72 10.50 9.54
C GLY A 59 16.62 10.80 8.05
N TYR A 60 16.88 9.82 7.17
CA TYR A 60 16.88 10.05 5.73
C TYR A 60 15.46 10.29 5.18
N ILE A 61 14.48 9.52 5.64
CA ILE A 61 13.07 9.69 5.24
C ILE A 61 12.58 11.10 5.62
N SER A 62 12.90 11.54 6.82
CA SER A 62 12.53 12.87 7.30
C SER A 62 13.17 13.98 6.46
N LYS A 63 14.45 13.86 6.11
CA LYS A 63 15.14 14.83 5.23
C LYS A 63 14.51 14.90 3.85
N CYS A 64 14.23 13.74 3.22
CA CYS A 64 13.55 13.69 1.92
C CYS A 64 12.16 14.30 1.98
N TYR A 65 11.41 14.02 3.05
CA TYR A 65 10.07 14.59 3.24
C TYR A 65 10.10 16.12 3.30
N GLU A 66 11.01 16.71 4.07
CA GLU A 66 11.09 18.18 4.19
C GLU A 66 11.43 18.83 2.84
N LEU A 67 12.38 18.29 2.09
CA LEU A 67 12.72 18.77 0.75
C LEU A 67 11.55 18.66 -0.24
N ILE A 68 10.87 17.51 -0.26
CA ILE A 68 9.70 17.32 -1.11
C ILE A 68 8.60 18.32 -0.72
N ARG A 69 8.36 18.46 0.58
CA ARG A 69 7.29 19.31 1.10
C ARG A 69 7.53 20.80 0.86
N SER A 70 8.79 21.23 0.80
CA SER A 70 9.13 22.62 0.50
C SER A 70 8.82 23.03 -0.95
N GLU A 71 8.80 22.04 -1.86
CA GLU A 71 8.59 22.27 -3.30
C GLU A 71 7.17 21.86 -3.76
N PHE A 72 6.62 20.76 -3.20
CA PHE A 72 5.39 20.16 -3.69
C PHE A 72 4.27 20.17 -2.65
N LYS A 73 3.06 20.50 -3.10
CA LYS A 73 1.85 20.20 -2.33
C LYS A 73 1.56 18.71 -2.45
N ILE A 74 1.44 18.02 -1.32
CA ILE A 74 1.05 16.59 -1.25
C ILE A 74 -0.48 16.52 -1.14
N ASP A 75 -1.11 15.71 -1.99
CA ASP A 75 -2.56 15.53 -2.06
C ASP A 75 -3.02 14.19 -1.46
N GLY A 76 -2.09 13.25 -1.23
CA GLY A 76 -2.33 11.98 -0.57
C GLY A 76 -1.02 11.29 -0.24
N ILE A 77 -1.06 10.35 0.70
CA ILE A 77 0.11 9.56 1.11
C ILE A 77 -0.23 8.06 0.99
N LYS A 78 0.65 7.32 0.33
CA LYS A 78 0.64 5.85 0.35
C LYS A 78 1.86 5.35 1.08
N ILE A 79 1.66 4.43 2.01
CA ILE A 79 2.72 3.78 2.75
C ILE A 79 2.73 2.30 2.38
N GLY A 80 3.90 1.77 2.04
CA GLY A 80 4.15 0.34 1.85
C GLY A 80 5.03 -0.23 2.96
N LEU A 81 6.05 -1.01 2.58
CA LEU A 81 6.94 -1.69 3.50
C LEU A 81 7.70 -0.71 4.42
N LEU A 82 7.62 -0.95 5.73
CA LEU A 82 8.38 -0.26 6.78
C LEU A 82 9.24 -1.30 7.51
N PRO A 83 10.51 -1.50 7.12
CA PRO A 83 11.30 -2.67 7.50
C PRO A 83 11.77 -2.67 8.97
N SER A 84 11.75 -1.54 9.66
CA SER A 84 12.25 -1.43 11.03
C SER A 84 11.47 -0.44 11.88
N VAL A 85 11.61 -0.56 13.21
CA VAL A 85 11.02 0.39 14.18
C VAL A 85 11.54 1.81 13.96
N SER A 86 12.81 1.99 13.61
CA SER A 86 13.40 3.31 13.33
C SER A 86 12.67 4.00 12.17
N ILE A 87 12.50 3.29 11.05
CA ILE A 87 11.78 3.76 9.87
C ILE A 87 10.31 4.06 10.20
N ALA A 88 9.64 3.17 10.94
CA ALA A 88 8.25 3.38 11.35
C ALA A 88 8.08 4.63 12.25
N LYS A 89 9.04 4.92 13.14
CA LYS A 89 9.06 6.13 13.96
C LYS A 89 9.17 7.41 13.13
N GLU A 90 10.01 7.42 12.10
CA GLU A 90 10.13 8.57 11.19
C GLU A 90 8.82 8.80 10.43
N VAL A 91 8.24 7.74 9.87
CA VAL A 91 6.96 7.81 9.19
C VAL A 91 5.85 8.29 10.14
N GLN A 92 5.80 7.80 11.37
CA GLN A 92 4.84 8.27 12.38
C GLN A 92 4.93 9.79 12.60
N LYS A 93 6.15 10.34 12.68
CA LYS A 93 6.36 11.80 12.82
C LYS A 93 5.80 12.56 11.61
N ILE A 94 6.05 12.07 10.40
CA ILE A 94 5.51 12.65 9.15
C ILE A 94 3.98 12.64 9.16
N LEU A 95 3.37 11.49 9.51
CA LEU A 95 1.92 11.35 9.55
C LEU A 95 1.24 12.25 10.61
N SER A 96 1.99 12.64 11.64
CA SER A 96 1.50 13.51 12.71
C SER A 96 1.58 15.01 12.40
N LYS A 97 2.20 15.40 11.29
CA LYS A 97 2.32 16.81 10.90
C LYS A 97 0.96 17.40 10.54
N LYS A 98 0.74 18.67 10.92
CA LYS A 98 -0.54 19.38 10.75
C LYS A 98 -1.00 19.41 9.29
N GLU A 99 -0.06 19.61 8.36
CA GLU A 99 -0.32 19.67 6.92
C GLU A 99 -0.83 18.36 6.33
N ASN A 100 -0.56 17.20 6.98
CA ASN A 100 -1.02 15.89 6.54
C ASN A 100 -2.38 15.50 7.16
N LYS A 101 -2.97 16.35 7.99
CA LYS A 101 -4.20 16.03 8.70
C LYS A 101 -5.40 15.81 7.77
N ASN A 102 -5.49 16.58 6.70
CA ASN A 102 -6.68 16.64 5.83
C ASN A 102 -6.49 15.94 4.47
N ILE A 103 -5.39 15.23 4.26
CA ILE A 103 -5.16 14.47 3.03
C ILE A 103 -5.35 12.97 3.29
N PRO A 104 -5.83 12.19 2.31
CA PRO A 104 -5.97 10.74 2.47
C PRO A 104 -4.63 10.06 2.72
N ILE A 105 -4.57 9.18 3.71
CA ILE A 105 -3.40 8.36 4.03
C ILE A 105 -3.79 6.90 3.99
N ILE A 106 -3.18 6.16 3.08
CA ILE A 106 -3.42 4.73 2.88
C ILE A 106 -2.16 3.96 3.28
N PHE A 107 -2.32 2.90 4.05
CA PHE A 107 -1.23 2.01 4.43
C PHE A 107 -1.50 0.59 3.96
N ASP A 108 -0.55 0.06 3.19
CA ASP A 108 -0.48 -1.33 2.76
C ASP A 108 0.45 -2.07 3.73
N PRO A 109 -0.07 -2.82 4.71
CA PRO A 109 0.72 -3.40 5.80
C PRO A 109 1.43 -4.67 5.34
N ILE A 110 2.54 -4.53 4.64
CA ILE A 110 3.33 -5.64 4.11
C ILE A 110 4.15 -6.26 5.25
N PHE A 111 3.69 -7.37 5.82
CA PHE A 111 4.39 -8.11 6.88
C PHE A 111 5.30 -9.21 6.34
N ASN A 112 4.86 -9.88 5.27
CA ASN A 112 5.58 -10.95 4.59
C ASN A 112 5.64 -10.69 3.08
N SER A 113 6.63 -11.28 2.42
CA SER A 113 6.64 -11.32 0.95
C SER A 113 5.67 -12.36 0.40
N GLY A 114 5.34 -12.28 -0.89
CA GLY A 114 4.61 -13.35 -1.58
C GLY A 114 5.35 -14.69 -1.59
N SER A 115 6.66 -14.72 -1.33
CA SER A 115 7.49 -15.91 -1.14
C SER A 115 7.67 -16.30 0.33
N ASN A 116 6.81 -15.85 1.23
CA ASN A 116 6.83 -16.10 2.68
C ASN A 116 8.08 -15.61 3.43
N TYR A 117 8.89 -14.73 2.83
CA TYR A 117 9.97 -14.08 3.55
C TYR A 117 9.39 -13.07 4.57
N LYS A 118 9.82 -13.19 5.83
CA LYS A 118 9.38 -12.31 6.91
C LYS A 118 10.14 -10.99 6.85
N PHE A 119 9.53 -9.95 6.31
CA PHE A 119 10.12 -8.61 6.25
C PHE A 119 10.29 -7.96 7.62
N LEU A 120 9.37 -8.25 8.55
CA LEU A 120 9.26 -7.50 9.80
C LEU A 120 9.54 -8.39 11.01
N SER A 121 10.34 -7.86 11.94
CA SER A 121 10.46 -8.43 13.29
C SER A 121 9.14 -8.27 14.07
N ARG A 122 8.96 -9.08 15.11
CA ARG A 122 7.80 -8.97 16.02
C ARG A 122 7.66 -7.57 16.60
N ASN A 123 8.78 -6.95 17.00
CA ASN A 123 8.79 -5.60 17.57
C ASN A 123 8.36 -4.54 16.53
N THR A 124 8.78 -4.70 15.26
CA THR A 124 8.39 -3.78 14.20
C THR A 124 6.90 -3.88 13.91
N LYS A 125 6.35 -5.09 13.80
CA LYS A 125 4.91 -5.32 13.61
C LYS A 125 4.10 -4.69 14.75
N LYS A 126 4.47 -4.98 16.01
CA LYS A 126 3.83 -4.40 17.18
C LYS A 126 3.84 -2.87 17.12
N TYR A 127 5.01 -2.27 16.85
CA TYR A 127 5.11 -0.81 16.76
C TYR A 127 4.19 -0.22 15.66
N ILE A 128 4.16 -0.84 14.49
CA ILE A 128 3.29 -0.42 13.37
C ILE A 128 1.82 -0.50 13.78
N ILE A 129 1.38 -1.61 14.36
CA ILE A 129 0.01 -1.84 14.77
C ILE A 129 -0.42 -0.79 15.83
N GLU A 130 0.40 -0.54 16.83
CA GLU A 130 0.07 0.37 17.92
C GLU A 130 0.15 1.86 17.54
N ASN A 131 1.00 2.24 16.58
CA ASN A 131 1.36 3.63 16.34
C ASN A 131 1.03 4.14 14.94
N ILE A 132 1.20 3.34 13.89
CA ILE A 132 0.96 3.76 12.51
C ILE A 132 -0.53 3.65 12.16
N LEU A 133 -1.19 2.54 12.53
CA LEU A 133 -2.60 2.33 12.16
C LEU A 133 -3.53 3.44 12.68
N LYS A 134 -3.19 4.07 13.80
CA LYS A 134 -3.95 5.20 14.37
C LYS A 134 -3.82 6.50 13.57
N LYS A 135 -2.87 6.57 12.65
CA LYS A 135 -2.50 7.78 11.89
C LYS A 135 -2.91 7.75 10.42
N VAL A 136 -3.51 6.65 9.96
CA VAL A 136 -3.92 6.46 8.57
C VAL A 136 -5.44 6.41 8.43
N ASP A 137 -5.98 6.70 7.25
CA ASP A 137 -7.43 6.67 7.02
C ASP A 137 -7.93 5.30 6.58
N LEU A 138 -7.08 4.55 5.86
CA LEU A 138 -7.40 3.24 5.28
C LEU A 138 -6.18 2.32 5.36
N ILE A 139 -6.43 1.06 5.68
CA ILE A 139 -5.44 -0.02 5.54
C ILE A 139 -5.95 -1.09 4.56
N THR A 140 -5.01 -1.75 3.85
CA THR A 140 -5.30 -2.77 2.84
C THR A 140 -4.67 -4.14 3.16
N PRO A 141 -4.84 -4.69 4.38
CA PRO A 141 -4.23 -5.95 4.75
C PRO A 141 -4.78 -7.10 3.91
N ASN A 142 -3.95 -8.11 3.67
CA ASN A 142 -4.43 -9.42 3.27
C ASN A 142 -5.10 -10.14 4.47
N ARG A 143 -5.66 -11.33 4.24
CA ARG A 143 -6.36 -12.09 5.30
C ARG A 143 -5.47 -12.38 6.50
N GLU A 144 -4.24 -12.82 6.29
CA GLU A 144 -3.31 -13.19 7.37
C GLU A 144 -2.90 -11.96 8.18
N GLU A 145 -2.53 -10.89 7.50
CA GLU A 145 -2.21 -9.59 8.12
C GLU A 145 -3.40 -9.03 8.92
N PHE A 146 -4.61 -9.18 8.38
CA PHE A 146 -5.82 -8.73 9.08
C PHE A 146 -6.06 -9.50 10.38
N ILE A 147 -5.86 -10.82 10.39
CA ILE A 147 -5.98 -11.65 11.60
C ILE A 147 -4.97 -11.17 12.65
N GLU A 148 -3.70 -11.01 12.26
CA GLU A 148 -2.64 -10.54 13.17
C GLU A 148 -2.92 -9.13 13.71
N ILE A 149 -3.43 -8.22 12.87
CA ILE A 149 -3.82 -6.86 13.28
C ILE A 149 -5.00 -6.91 14.25
N LYS A 150 -6.04 -7.70 13.95
CA LYS A 150 -7.26 -7.77 14.76
C LYS A 150 -7.00 -8.26 16.19
N GLU A 151 -6.04 -9.16 16.37
CA GLU A 151 -5.65 -9.67 17.69
C GLU A 151 -4.97 -8.61 18.56
N GLN A 152 -4.29 -7.63 17.96
CA GLN A 152 -3.44 -6.67 18.67
C GLN A 152 -3.97 -5.23 18.63
N PHE A 153 -4.92 -4.93 17.73
CA PHE A 153 -5.39 -3.56 17.51
C PHE A 153 -6.80 -3.34 18.04
N ASN A 154 -6.88 -2.51 19.08
CA ASN A 154 -8.16 -2.01 19.56
C ASN A 154 -8.48 -0.67 18.88
N ILE A 155 -9.50 -0.68 18.01
CA ILE A 155 -10.00 0.51 17.34
C ILE A 155 -10.77 1.35 18.35
N ASN A 156 -10.14 2.40 18.87
CA ASN A 156 -10.79 3.35 19.77
C ASN A 156 -11.31 4.57 19.00
N LYS A 157 -12.23 5.34 19.65
CA LYS A 157 -12.86 6.53 19.03
C LYS A 157 -11.87 7.63 18.60
N SER A 158 -10.65 7.64 19.14
CA SER A 158 -9.61 8.62 18.82
C SER A 158 -8.76 8.25 17.61
N SER A 159 -8.93 7.07 17.03
CA SER A 159 -8.19 6.63 15.86
C SER A 159 -8.65 7.38 14.60
N ARG A 160 -7.71 7.77 13.77
CA ARG A 160 -7.95 8.31 12.43
C ARG A 160 -8.49 7.24 11.46
N LEU A 161 -8.23 5.97 11.72
CA LEU A 161 -8.59 4.87 10.84
C LEU A 161 -10.12 4.80 10.63
N LYS A 162 -10.54 5.01 9.38
CA LYS A 162 -11.95 5.00 8.98
C LYS A 162 -12.36 3.68 8.33
N HIS A 163 -11.43 3.05 7.61
CA HIS A 163 -11.72 1.87 6.82
C HIS A 163 -10.61 0.83 6.89
N ILE A 164 -11.01 -0.42 6.88
CA ILE A 164 -10.15 -1.58 6.68
C ILE A 164 -10.66 -2.31 5.43
N LEU A 165 -9.83 -2.43 4.40
CA LEU A 165 -10.16 -3.20 3.20
C LEU A 165 -9.31 -4.47 3.20
N VAL A 166 -9.89 -5.55 3.70
CA VAL A 166 -9.22 -6.86 3.70
C VAL A 166 -9.19 -7.40 2.29
N THR A 167 -8.01 -7.47 1.71
CA THR A 167 -7.77 -8.12 0.42
C THR A 167 -7.66 -9.62 0.61
N ASN A 168 -8.02 -10.42 -0.39
CA ASN A 168 -8.04 -11.89 -0.26
C ASN A 168 -8.77 -12.37 1.01
N TYR A 169 -9.86 -11.67 1.40
CA TYR A 169 -10.65 -12.00 2.57
C TYR A 169 -11.14 -13.46 2.53
N ASP A 170 -11.58 -13.86 1.34
CA ASP A 170 -11.97 -15.22 1.04
C ASP A 170 -11.69 -15.55 -0.44
N ILE A 171 -11.49 -16.83 -0.74
CA ILE A 171 -11.29 -17.34 -2.10
C ILE A 171 -12.24 -18.50 -2.30
N GLN A 172 -13.26 -18.29 -3.13
CA GLN A 172 -14.24 -19.32 -3.45
C GLN A 172 -14.35 -19.51 -4.96
N ASN A 173 -14.23 -20.75 -5.43
CA ASN A 173 -14.32 -21.10 -6.84
C ASN A 173 -13.34 -20.29 -7.71
N LYS A 174 -13.90 -19.41 -8.56
CA LYS A 174 -13.18 -18.57 -9.52
C LYS A 174 -13.06 -17.10 -9.07
N TYR A 175 -13.37 -16.79 -7.81
CA TYR A 175 -13.41 -15.42 -7.30
C TYR A 175 -12.56 -15.24 -6.05
N ILE A 176 -11.97 -14.05 -5.95
CA ILE A 176 -11.35 -13.50 -4.75
C ILE A 176 -12.33 -12.46 -4.20
N TYR A 177 -12.62 -12.56 -2.92
CA TYR A 177 -13.50 -11.64 -2.20
C TYR A 177 -12.66 -10.66 -1.38
N LEU A 178 -13.07 -9.39 -1.40
CA LEU A 178 -12.51 -8.35 -0.57
C LEU A 178 -13.60 -7.87 0.39
N LYS A 179 -13.23 -7.54 1.61
CA LYS A 179 -14.16 -7.07 2.64
C LYS A 179 -13.77 -5.66 3.09
N LEU A 180 -14.62 -4.68 2.82
CA LEU A 180 -14.51 -3.33 3.37
C LEU A 180 -15.23 -3.28 4.70
N ILE A 181 -14.55 -2.82 5.74
CA ILE A 181 -15.09 -2.61 7.08
C ILE A 181 -14.98 -1.13 7.41
N ASN A 182 -16.09 -0.48 7.68
CA ASN A 182 -16.10 0.87 8.25
C ASN A 182 -15.91 0.76 9.77
N THR A 183 -14.84 1.36 10.29
CA THR A 183 -14.45 1.22 11.69
C THR A 183 -15.36 1.98 12.67
N LYS A 184 -16.13 2.97 12.17
CA LYS A 184 -17.00 3.79 13.01
C LYS A 184 -18.37 3.17 13.24
N ASN A 185 -19.03 2.74 12.16
CA ASN A 185 -20.39 2.19 12.19
C ASN A 185 -20.44 0.67 11.99
N ARG A 186 -19.28 0.03 11.83
CA ARG A 186 -19.11 -1.42 11.60
C ARG A 186 -19.85 -1.94 10.35
N LEU A 187 -20.21 -1.06 9.43
CA LEU A 187 -20.78 -1.47 8.15
C LEU A 187 -19.75 -2.26 7.37
N GLU A 188 -20.17 -3.39 6.82
CA GLU A 188 -19.34 -4.28 6.00
C GLU A 188 -19.89 -4.37 4.58
N LEU A 189 -19.00 -4.24 3.59
CA LEU A 189 -19.32 -4.42 2.18
C LEU A 189 -18.38 -5.45 1.56
N ILE A 190 -18.93 -6.31 0.73
CA ILE A 190 -18.15 -7.35 0.03
C ILE A 190 -18.02 -6.97 -1.44
N TYR A 191 -16.80 -7.05 -1.94
CA TYR A 191 -16.47 -6.94 -3.35
C TYR A 191 -15.89 -8.26 -3.84
N LYS A 192 -15.98 -8.52 -5.14
CA LYS A 192 -15.37 -9.70 -5.74
C LYS A 192 -14.65 -9.36 -7.04
N ILE A 193 -13.58 -10.08 -7.31
CA ILE A 193 -12.83 -10.03 -8.56
C ILE A 193 -12.57 -11.46 -9.03
N LYS A 194 -12.57 -11.68 -10.35
CA LYS A 194 -12.27 -13.00 -10.90
C LYS A 194 -10.82 -13.36 -10.60
N LYS A 195 -10.58 -14.53 -10.02
CA LYS A 195 -9.24 -15.08 -9.75
C LYS A 195 -8.56 -15.42 -11.07
N SER A 196 -7.31 -15.01 -11.23
CA SER A 196 -6.47 -15.48 -12.33
C SER A 196 -5.96 -16.89 -12.05
N ARG A 197 -5.65 -17.64 -13.13
CA ARG A 197 -4.87 -18.88 -13.03
C ARG A 197 -3.37 -18.58 -12.88
N LYS A 198 -2.93 -17.38 -13.27
CA LYS A 198 -1.55 -16.92 -13.14
C LYS A 198 -1.36 -16.27 -11.76
N GLU A 199 -0.22 -16.48 -11.14
CA GLU A 199 0.19 -15.79 -9.92
C GLU A 199 1.01 -14.56 -10.27
N PHE A 200 0.60 -13.40 -9.81
CA PHE A 200 1.22 -12.13 -10.13
C PHE A 200 1.94 -11.52 -8.93
N ARG A 201 3.13 -10.96 -9.21
CA ARG A 201 3.90 -10.19 -8.25
C ARG A 201 3.36 -8.77 -8.12
N GLY A 202 3.38 -8.23 -6.88
CA GLY A 202 3.08 -6.82 -6.59
C GLY A 202 1.62 -6.41 -6.75
N THR A 203 0.69 -7.35 -6.75
CA THR A 203 -0.76 -7.07 -6.83
C THR A 203 -1.24 -6.18 -5.69
N GLY A 204 -0.75 -6.37 -4.46
CA GLY A 204 -1.07 -5.53 -3.28
C GLY A 204 -0.61 -4.08 -3.49
N CYS A 205 0.68 -3.87 -3.81
CA CYS A 205 1.23 -2.54 -4.06
C CYS A 205 0.49 -1.82 -5.20
N THR A 206 0.25 -2.52 -6.33
CA THR A 206 -0.49 -1.98 -7.48
C THR A 206 -1.92 -1.59 -7.09
N PHE A 207 -2.62 -2.46 -6.37
CA PHE A 207 -3.99 -2.20 -5.93
C PHE A 207 -4.07 -1.04 -4.94
N SER A 208 -3.22 -1.02 -3.90
CA SER A 208 -3.23 0.02 -2.88
C SER A 208 -2.85 1.39 -3.44
N THR A 209 -1.91 1.45 -4.39
CA THR A 209 -1.56 2.70 -5.09
C THR A 209 -2.68 3.16 -6.01
N LYS A 210 -3.28 2.26 -6.80
CA LYS A 210 -4.44 2.60 -7.63
C LYS A 210 -5.60 3.12 -6.78
N LEU A 211 -5.86 2.48 -5.65
CA LEU A 211 -6.89 2.91 -4.69
C LEU A 211 -6.59 4.31 -4.14
N THR A 212 -5.33 4.61 -3.83
CA THR A 212 -4.91 5.96 -3.41
C THR A 212 -5.18 6.99 -4.51
N CYS A 213 -4.80 6.69 -5.76
CA CYS A 213 -5.06 7.54 -6.92
C CYS A 213 -6.55 7.84 -7.11
N GLU A 214 -7.39 6.81 -7.01
CA GLU A 214 -8.84 6.97 -7.16
C GLU A 214 -9.44 7.75 -5.98
N LEU A 215 -8.99 7.49 -4.75
CA LEU A 215 -9.53 8.14 -3.56
C LEU A 215 -9.28 9.64 -3.54
N ILE A 216 -8.08 10.09 -3.92
CA ILE A 216 -7.79 11.52 -4.03
C ILE A 216 -8.61 12.20 -5.15
N ASN A 217 -9.05 11.45 -6.16
CA ASN A 217 -9.83 11.99 -7.28
C ASN A 217 -11.33 12.00 -7.01
N THR A 218 -11.86 10.96 -6.37
CA THR A 218 -13.31 10.77 -6.18
C THR A 218 -13.81 11.20 -4.81
N ASN A 219 -12.92 11.23 -3.82
CA ASN A 219 -13.27 11.37 -2.39
C ASN A 219 -14.36 10.39 -1.92
N ASN A 220 -14.50 9.25 -2.60
CA ASN A 220 -15.50 8.22 -2.31
C ASN A 220 -14.84 6.84 -2.31
N ILE A 221 -14.88 6.15 -1.17
CA ILE A 221 -14.17 4.87 -0.97
C ILE A 221 -14.74 3.75 -1.86
N GLU A 222 -16.04 3.63 -1.97
CA GLU A 222 -16.67 2.56 -2.76
C GLU A 222 -16.39 2.68 -4.25
N THR A 223 -16.52 3.91 -4.78
CA THR A 223 -16.17 4.22 -6.17
C THR A 223 -14.70 3.94 -6.43
N SER A 224 -13.83 4.31 -5.50
CA SER A 224 -12.39 4.10 -5.60
C SER A 224 -12.05 2.61 -5.64
N ILE A 225 -12.67 1.79 -4.79
CA ILE A 225 -12.51 0.33 -4.79
C ILE A 225 -12.97 -0.26 -6.13
N LYS A 226 -14.17 0.08 -6.59
CA LYS A 226 -14.73 -0.45 -7.85
C LYS A 226 -13.82 -0.15 -9.05
N ARG A 227 -13.31 1.10 -9.16
CA ARG A 227 -12.39 1.50 -10.23
C ARG A 227 -11.04 0.80 -10.12
N SER A 228 -10.53 0.60 -8.90
CA SER A 228 -9.27 -0.11 -8.67
C SER A 228 -9.38 -1.59 -9.04
N LEU A 229 -10.50 -2.25 -8.71
CA LEU A 229 -10.75 -3.64 -9.10
C LEU A 229 -10.90 -3.79 -10.62
N LEU A 230 -11.54 -2.82 -11.29
CA LEU A 230 -11.63 -2.82 -12.75
C LEU A 230 -10.23 -2.69 -13.40
N TYR A 231 -9.39 -1.82 -12.86
CA TYR A 231 -8.00 -1.67 -13.29
C TYR A 231 -7.22 -2.98 -13.11
N MET A 232 -7.29 -3.60 -11.92
CA MET A 232 -6.64 -4.88 -11.65
C MET A 232 -7.11 -5.99 -12.60
N SER A 233 -8.43 -6.03 -12.88
CA SER A 233 -8.98 -7.01 -13.83
C SER A 233 -8.43 -6.85 -15.25
N LYS A 234 -8.16 -5.61 -15.68
CA LYS A 234 -7.54 -5.34 -16.99
C LYS A 234 -6.08 -5.79 -16.99
N LEU A 235 -5.29 -5.39 -15.98
CA LEU A 235 -3.87 -5.76 -15.87
C LEU A 235 -3.67 -7.27 -15.93
N VAL A 236 -4.43 -8.00 -15.12
CA VAL A 236 -4.33 -9.47 -15.03
C VAL A 236 -4.63 -10.16 -16.37
N LYS A 237 -5.47 -9.55 -17.23
CA LYS A 237 -5.79 -10.09 -18.56
C LYS A 237 -4.67 -9.89 -19.56
N ILE A 238 -4.00 -8.74 -19.56
CA ILE A 238 -3.01 -8.38 -20.58
C ILE A 238 -1.60 -8.81 -20.20
N SER A 239 -1.32 -9.00 -18.91
CA SER A 239 0.02 -9.31 -18.43
C SER A 239 0.38 -10.77 -18.69
N ASP A 240 1.45 -11.02 -19.40
CA ASP A 240 1.93 -12.36 -19.79
C ASP A 240 3.42 -12.57 -19.55
N TYR A 241 4.18 -11.53 -19.20
CA TYR A 241 5.60 -11.66 -18.88
C TYR A 241 5.80 -12.44 -17.56
N LYS A 242 6.52 -13.55 -17.62
CA LYS A 242 6.78 -14.44 -16.51
C LYS A 242 8.25 -14.41 -16.11
N GLY A 243 8.51 -14.21 -14.80
CA GLY A 243 9.80 -14.50 -14.18
C GLY A 243 9.92 -16.00 -13.85
N ASP A 244 10.84 -16.36 -12.94
CA ASP A 244 11.04 -17.76 -12.55
C ASP A 244 9.76 -18.39 -11.95
N SER A 245 9.08 -17.71 -11.05
CA SER A 245 7.92 -18.25 -10.33
C SER A 245 6.63 -17.47 -10.54
N GLN A 246 6.69 -16.15 -10.70
CA GLN A 246 5.52 -15.27 -10.79
C GLN A 246 5.51 -14.46 -12.08
N PHE A 247 4.29 -14.08 -12.51
CA PHE A 247 4.09 -13.12 -13.59
C PHE A 247 4.23 -11.69 -13.09
N TYR A 248 4.64 -10.79 -13.96
CA TYR A 248 4.72 -9.35 -13.72
C TYR A 248 3.52 -8.65 -14.34
N LEU A 249 2.97 -7.67 -13.63
CA LEU A 249 1.87 -6.87 -14.14
C LEU A 249 2.40 -5.84 -15.14
N ASP A 250 1.81 -5.78 -16.33
CA ASP A 250 2.03 -4.69 -17.27
C ASP A 250 1.14 -3.51 -16.91
N ARG A 251 1.73 -2.46 -16.30
CA ARG A 251 1.02 -1.30 -15.77
C ARG A 251 0.90 -0.14 -16.77
N ASN A 252 1.42 -0.33 -17.99
CA ASN A 252 1.43 0.68 -19.05
C ASN A 252 0.08 0.72 -19.81
N ILE A 253 -1.05 1.04 -19.11
CA ILE A 253 -2.41 1.07 -19.69
C ILE A 253 -3.22 2.31 -19.28
#